data_480b0b674604d85bec5769339934fc59
#
_entry.id   480b0b674604d85bec5769339934fc59
#
_cell.length_a   1.000
_cell.length_b   1.000
_cell.length_c   1.000
_cell.angle_alpha   90.00
_cell.angle_beta   90.00
_cell.angle_gamma   90.00
#
_symmetry.space_group_name_H-M   'P 1'
#
loop_
_entity.id
_entity.type
_entity.pdbx_description
1 polymer ?
#
loop_
_entity_poly.entity_id
_entity_poly.type
_entity_poly.pdbx_seq_one_letter_code
_entity_poly.pdbx_strand_id
1 'polypeptide(L)'
;LFGVPMTAHIIGGAPIGVTAEDGVVDPWQRLHGYDGLHVTDGAAVTANLGVNPSLTITAQAERAMAFWPNKGEKDPRPPVGSDYVALQPVTPVRPAVPDAAPGALKLPLAAI
;
A
#
# COMPACT_ATOMS: atom_id res chain seq x y z
N LEU A 1 2.65 -5.69 -38.91
CA LEU A 1 2.99 -5.27 -37.54
C LEU A 1 1.84 -5.60 -36.65
N PHE A 2 2.12 -6.23 -35.57
CA PHE A 2 1.35 -7.02 -34.65
C PHE A 2 0.18 -6.24 -34.07
N GLY A 3 -1.03 -6.45 -34.55
CA GLY A 3 -2.28 -5.94 -33.97
C GLY A 3 -2.63 -6.60 -32.63
N VAL A 4 -1.63 -6.89 -31.79
CA VAL A 4 -1.80 -7.45 -30.46
C VAL A 4 -1.70 -6.31 -29.46
N PRO A 5 -2.76 -6.02 -28.68
CA PRO A 5 -2.67 -5.03 -27.60
C PRO A 5 -1.64 -5.51 -26.57
N MET A 6 -0.67 -4.65 -26.28
CA MET A 6 0.32 -4.90 -25.24
C MET A 6 0.02 -4.00 -24.04
N THR A 7 -0.07 -4.62 -22.86
CA THR A 7 -0.17 -3.90 -21.60
C THR A 7 0.86 -4.41 -20.61
N ALA A 8 1.44 -3.51 -19.83
CA ALA A 8 2.45 -3.85 -18.83
C ALA A 8 2.01 -3.56 -17.40
N HIS A 9 0.98 -2.75 -17.19
CA HIS A 9 0.54 -2.31 -15.88
C HIS A 9 -0.93 -2.68 -15.68
N ILE A 10 -1.13 -3.92 -15.23
CA ILE A 10 -2.46 -4.42 -14.88
C ILE A 10 -2.75 -3.99 -13.46
N ILE A 11 -3.84 -3.24 -13.26
CA ILE A 11 -4.28 -2.75 -11.97
C ILE A 11 -5.71 -3.20 -11.68
N GLY A 12 -6.07 -3.23 -10.38
CA GLY A 12 -7.38 -3.72 -9.93
C GLY A 12 -7.48 -5.24 -9.85
N GLY A 13 -8.62 -5.73 -9.38
CA GLY A 13 -8.87 -7.16 -9.16
C GLY A 13 -8.84 -7.57 -7.69
N ALA A 14 -8.14 -6.82 -6.83
CA ALA A 14 -8.17 -7.00 -5.38
C ALA A 14 -8.41 -5.64 -4.69
N PRO A 15 -9.59 -5.03 -4.86
CA PRO A 15 -9.87 -3.70 -4.34
C PRO A 15 -9.79 -3.67 -2.82
N ILE A 16 -9.35 -2.51 -2.31
CA ILE A 16 -9.32 -2.23 -0.87
C ILE A 16 -10.74 -1.90 -0.40
N GLY A 17 -11.17 -2.55 0.66
CA GLY A 17 -12.44 -2.28 1.34
C GLY A 17 -12.34 -2.55 2.84
N VAL A 18 -13.20 -1.93 3.64
CA VAL A 18 -13.19 -2.13 5.10
C VAL A 18 -13.69 -3.54 5.43
N THR A 19 -14.68 -4.01 4.71
CA THR A 19 -15.28 -5.34 4.87
C THR A 19 -15.08 -6.22 3.65
N ALA A 20 -15.35 -7.52 3.76
CA ALA A 20 -15.28 -8.46 2.63
C ALA A 20 -16.37 -8.22 1.57
N GLU A 21 -17.42 -7.49 1.89
CA GLU A 21 -18.46 -7.06 0.95
C GLU A 21 -18.00 -5.86 0.10
N ASP A 22 -17.09 -5.03 0.64
CA ASP A 22 -16.63 -3.80 0.00
C ASP A 22 -15.33 -4.01 -0.80
N GLY A 23 -14.54 -5.02 -0.43
CA GLY A 23 -13.25 -5.26 -1.07
C GLY A 23 -12.67 -6.65 -0.81
N VAL A 24 -11.59 -6.93 -1.50
CA VAL A 24 -10.85 -8.19 -1.35
C VAL A 24 -9.82 -8.10 -0.24
N VAL A 25 -9.21 -6.93 -0.07
CA VAL A 25 -8.22 -6.65 0.98
C VAL A 25 -8.65 -5.48 1.84
N ASP A 26 -8.21 -5.48 3.09
CA ASP A 26 -8.44 -4.37 4.01
C ASP A 26 -7.52 -3.16 3.72
N PRO A 27 -7.66 -2.02 4.42
CA PRO A 27 -6.83 -0.83 4.23
C PRO A 27 -5.32 -1.03 4.48
N TRP A 28 -4.92 -2.14 5.08
CA TRP A 28 -3.52 -2.57 5.24
C TRP A 28 -3.13 -3.71 4.31
N GLN A 29 -3.94 -3.94 3.25
CA GLN A 29 -3.71 -4.92 2.20
C GLN A 29 -3.69 -6.38 2.68
N ARG A 30 -4.31 -6.67 3.84
CA ARG A 30 -4.56 -8.03 4.32
C ARG A 30 -5.79 -8.60 3.61
N LEU A 31 -5.69 -9.84 3.14
CA LEU A 31 -6.82 -10.52 2.47
C LEU A 31 -7.91 -10.85 3.50
N HIS A 32 -9.16 -10.47 3.21
CA HIS A 32 -10.28 -10.83 4.05
C HIS A 32 -10.46 -12.35 4.09
N GLY A 33 -10.60 -12.89 5.30
CA GLY A 33 -10.81 -14.33 5.54
C GLY A 33 -9.57 -15.22 5.45
N TYR A 34 -8.38 -14.66 5.21
CA TYR A 34 -7.13 -15.41 5.09
C TYR A 34 -6.00 -14.77 5.89
N ASP A 35 -5.74 -15.30 7.08
CA ASP A 35 -4.69 -14.79 7.95
C ASP A 35 -3.30 -14.91 7.32
N GLY A 36 -2.53 -13.84 7.43
CA GLY A 36 -1.15 -13.79 6.95
C GLY A 36 -0.99 -13.60 5.44
N LEU A 37 -2.08 -13.53 4.67
CA LEU A 37 -2.03 -13.29 3.23
C LEU A 37 -2.31 -11.82 2.91
N HIS A 38 -1.47 -11.26 2.02
CA HIS A 38 -1.53 -9.84 1.63
C HIS A 38 -1.45 -9.71 0.11
N VAL A 39 -2.06 -8.65 -0.43
CA VAL A 39 -1.93 -8.26 -1.84
C VAL A 39 -1.38 -6.84 -1.87
N THR A 40 -0.12 -6.68 -2.30
CA THR A 40 0.61 -5.41 -2.24
C THR A 40 1.04 -4.88 -3.60
N ASP A 41 0.57 -5.50 -4.66
CA ASP A 41 0.88 -5.12 -6.04
C ASP A 41 -0.21 -4.24 -6.68
N GLY A 42 -0.15 -4.10 -8.00
CA GLY A 42 -1.13 -3.32 -8.77
C GLY A 42 -2.57 -3.79 -8.64
N ALA A 43 -2.80 -5.04 -8.20
CA ALA A 43 -4.14 -5.56 -8.00
C ALA A 43 -4.91 -4.79 -6.91
N ALA A 44 -4.22 -4.23 -5.92
CA ALA A 44 -4.82 -3.42 -4.86
C ALA A 44 -5.12 -1.96 -5.28
N VAL A 45 -4.68 -1.52 -6.46
CA VAL A 45 -5.00 -0.18 -6.99
C VAL A 45 -6.40 -0.20 -7.58
N THR A 46 -7.32 0.54 -6.96
CA THR A 46 -8.77 0.45 -7.23
C THR A 46 -9.26 1.32 -8.38
N ALA A 47 -8.43 2.24 -8.90
CA ALA A 47 -8.84 3.18 -9.93
C ALA A 47 -7.75 3.36 -10.99
N ASN A 48 -8.16 3.71 -12.21
CA ASN A 48 -7.24 4.12 -13.25
C ASN A 48 -6.66 5.51 -12.91
N LEU A 49 -5.34 5.57 -12.77
CA LEU A 49 -4.63 6.78 -12.38
C LEU A 49 -4.41 7.77 -13.55
N GLY A 50 -4.68 7.34 -14.78
CA GLY A 50 -4.42 8.14 -15.98
C GLY A 50 -2.93 8.34 -16.31
N VAL A 51 -2.03 7.75 -15.52
CA VAL A 51 -0.58 7.80 -15.63
C VAL A 51 0.03 6.45 -15.31
N ASN A 52 1.36 6.32 -15.50
CA ASN A 52 2.09 5.10 -15.12
C ASN A 52 1.89 4.80 -13.61
N PRO A 53 1.40 3.61 -13.22
CA PRO A 53 1.04 3.28 -11.84
C PRO A 53 2.22 2.86 -10.96
N SER A 54 3.43 2.69 -11.49
CA SER A 54 4.56 2.12 -10.76
C SER A 54 4.85 2.82 -9.44
N LEU A 55 4.83 4.15 -9.42
CA LEU A 55 5.10 4.92 -8.21
C LEU A 55 4.00 4.69 -7.16
N THR A 56 2.74 4.67 -7.57
CA THR A 56 1.60 4.42 -6.68
C THR A 56 1.65 3.00 -6.11
N ILE A 57 1.95 2.00 -6.96
CA ILE A 57 2.10 0.61 -6.53
C ILE A 57 3.21 0.49 -5.48
N THR A 58 4.38 1.09 -5.75
CA THR A 58 5.50 1.09 -4.81
C THR A 58 5.12 1.76 -3.49
N ALA A 59 4.51 2.93 -3.52
CA ALA A 59 4.10 3.65 -2.32
C ALA A 59 3.09 2.84 -1.47
N GLN A 60 2.14 2.16 -2.10
CA GLN A 60 1.20 1.28 -1.39
C GLN A 60 1.90 0.07 -0.78
N ALA A 61 2.82 -0.57 -1.51
CA ALA A 61 3.58 -1.71 -1.01
C ALA A 61 4.46 -1.32 0.18
N GLU A 62 5.19 -0.21 0.07
CA GLU A 62 6.02 0.31 1.18
C GLU A 62 5.18 0.68 2.40
N ARG A 63 4.01 1.30 2.20
CA ARG A 63 3.07 1.57 3.30
C ARG A 63 2.63 0.29 4.00
N ALA A 64 2.26 -0.74 3.26
CA ALA A 64 1.86 -2.03 3.82
C ALA A 64 3.00 -2.64 4.64
N MET A 65 4.22 -2.61 4.10
CA MET A 65 5.41 -3.14 4.78
C MET A 65 5.81 -2.34 6.02
N ALA A 66 5.62 -1.01 6.01
CA ALA A 66 5.93 -0.16 7.16
C ALA A 66 5.11 -0.50 8.41
N PHE A 67 3.88 -0.99 8.23
CA PHE A 67 3.01 -1.41 9.33
C PHE A 67 3.07 -2.92 9.63
N TRP A 68 3.88 -3.68 8.89
CA TRP A 68 4.03 -5.11 9.12
C TRP A 68 4.84 -5.35 10.39
N PRO A 69 4.28 -6.04 11.40
CA PRO A 69 5.01 -6.28 12.63
C PRO A 69 6.18 -7.24 12.40
N ASN A 70 7.32 -6.98 13.05
CA ASN A 70 8.40 -7.94 13.11
C ASN A 70 8.01 -9.13 14.00
N LYS A 71 8.76 -10.22 13.89
CA LYS A 71 8.53 -11.41 14.71
C LYS A 71 8.59 -11.06 16.20
N GLY A 72 7.49 -11.29 16.90
CA GLY A 72 7.38 -11.05 18.34
C GLY A 72 6.91 -9.64 18.72
N GLU A 73 6.71 -8.74 17.74
CA GLU A 73 6.11 -7.44 17.97
C GLU A 73 4.57 -7.52 17.94
N LYS A 74 3.94 -6.62 18.67
CA LYS A 74 2.47 -6.48 18.60
C LYS A 74 2.09 -5.82 17.28
N ASP A 75 1.10 -6.38 16.60
CA ASP A 75 0.53 -5.76 15.40
C ASP A 75 -0.15 -4.43 15.77
N PRO A 76 0.29 -3.29 15.22
CA PRO A 76 -0.34 -2.00 15.47
C PRO A 76 -1.65 -1.81 14.70
N ARG A 77 -1.89 -2.64 13.69
CA ARG A 77 -3.06 -2.52 12.83
C ARG A 77 -4.30 -3.04 13.57
N PRO A 78 -5.48 -2.40 13.39
CA PRO A 78 -6.72 -2.92 13.95
C PRO A 78 -7.07 -4.31 13.35
N PRO A 79 -7.97 -5.07 14.00
CA PRO A 79 -8.44 -6.36 13.46
C PRO A 79 -8.98 -6.22 12.03
N VAL A 80 -8.82 -7.26 11.21
CA VAL A 80 -9.40 -7.30 9.84
C VAL A 80 -10.93 -7.16 9.95
N GLY A 81 -11.51 -6.33 9.08
CA GLY A 81 -12.95 -6.05 9.07
C GLY A 81 -13.42 -5.02 10.10
N SER A 82 -12.53 -4.40 10.86
CA SER A 82 -12.88 -3.26 11.71
C SER A 82 -12.78 -1.94 10.94
N ASP A 83 -13.43 -0.90 11.47
CA ASP A 83 -13.37 0.44 10.87
C ASP A 83 -11.94 0.92 10.65
N TYR A 84 -11.76 1.72 9.61
CA TYR A 84 -10.47 2.31 9.31
C TYR A 84 -10.04 3.27 10.44
N VAL A 85 -8.82 3.08 10.90
CA VAL A 85 -8.15 3.99 11.86
C VAL A 85 -6.85 4.47 11.24
N ALA A 86 -6.66 5.78 11.17
CA ALA A 86 -5.39 6.34 10.71
C ALA A 86 -4.28 6.02 11.71
N LEU A 87 -3.29 5.25 11.27
CA LEU A 87 -2.09 4.99 12.08
C LEU A 87 -1.04 6.08 11.84
N GLN A 88 -0.25 6.36 12.86
CA GLN A 88 0.85 7.31 12.73
C GLN A 88 1.87 6.79 11.69
N PRO A 89 2.40 7.68 10.83
CA PRO A 89 3.42 7.30 9.87
C PRO A 89 4.65 6.69 10.54
N VAL A 90 5.20 5.64 9.93
CA VAL A 90 6.46 5.03 10.37
C VAL A 90 7.61 5.75 9.69
N THR A 91 8.50 6.32 10.48
CA THR A 91 9.70 7.00 9.96
C THR A 91 10.65 5.97 9.36
N PRO A 92 11.12 6.16 8.10
CA PRO A 92 12.09 5.26 7.50
C PRO A 92 13.41 5.22 8.30
N VAL A 93 13.89 4.03 8.58
CA VAL A 93 15.17 3.85 9.29
C VAL A 93 16.36 4.13 8.35
N ARG A 94 16.21 3.83 7.07
CA ARG A 94 17.22 4.05 6.03
C ARG A 94 16.55 4.59 4.78
N PRO A 95 16.23 5.89 4.71
CA PRO A 95 15.62 6.47 3.52
C PRO A 95 16.57 6.34 2.32
N ALA A 96 16.00 6.03 1.15
CA ALA A 96 16.77 5.94 -0.10
C ALA A 96 17.38 7.28 -0.51
N VAL A 97 16.77 8.39 -0.09
CA VAL A 97 17.27 9.76 -0.29
C VAL A 97 17.72 10.33 1.05
N PRO A 98 19.02 10.43 1.31
CA PRO A 98 19.54 11.06 2.52
C PRO A 98 19.09 12.52 2.65
N ASP A 99 18.89 13.00 3.87
CA ASP A 99 18.46 14.39 4.14
C ASP A 99 19.35 15.47 3.52
N ALA A 100 20.64 15.17 3.35
CA ALA A 100 21.63 16.06 2.76
C ALA A 100 21.66 16.00 1.22
N ALA A 101 20.91 15.10 0.58
CA ALA A 101 20.94 14.96 -0.87
C ALA A 101 20.30 16.19 -1.54
N PRO A 102 20.90 16.69 -2.65
CA PRO A 102 20.26 17.72 -3.46
C PRO A 102 18.90 17.23 -3.96
N GLY A 103 17.85 18.01 -3.76
CA GLY A 103 16.48 17.65 -4.16
C GLY A 103 15.76 16.73 -3.19
N ALA A 104 16.30 16.42 -2.03
CA ALA A 104 15.56 15.76 -0.96
C ALA A 104 14.34 16.63 -0.57
N LEU A 105 13.14 16.07 -0.80
CA LEU A 105 11.91 16.78 -0.47
C LEU A 105 11.64 16.67 1.03
N LYS A 106 11.91 17.73 1.77
CA LYS A 106 11.60 17.84 3.20
C LYS A 106 10.17 18.36 3.37
N LEU A 107 9.21 17.47 3.24
CA LEU A 107 7.84 17.80 3.61
C LEU A 107 7.71 17.66 5.13
N PRO A 108 7.25 18.71 5.85
CA PRO A 108 6.83 18.53 7.23
C PRO A 108 5.67 17.52 7.21
N LEU A 109 5.84 16.37 7.85
CA LEU A 109 4.73 15.49 8.13
C LEU A 109 3.83 16.27 9.10
N ALA A 110 2.81 16.93 8.55
CA ALA A 110 1.80 17.54 9.39
C ALA A 110 1.15 16.41 10.19
N ALA A 111 1.15 16.55 11.50
CA ALA A 111 0.32 15.69 12.35
C ALA A 111 -1.13 15.90 11.90
N ILE A 112 -1.72 14.88 11.27
CA ILE A 112 -3.13 14.80 10.89
C ILE A 112 -3.92 14.39 12.13
#